data_9b7a08c2ed1b11592f543397d08c0b64
#
_entry.id   9b7a08c2ed1b11592f543397d08c0b64
#
_cell.length_a   1.000
_cell.length_b   1.000
_cell.length_c   1.000
_cell.angle_alpha   90.00
_cell.angle_beta   90.00
_cell.angle_gamma   90.00
#
_symmetry.space_group_name_H-M   'P 1'
#
loop_
_entity.id
_entity.type
_entity.pdbx_description
1 polymer ?
#
loop_
_entity_poly.entity_id
_entity_poly.type
_entity_poly.pdbx_seq_one_letter_code
_entity_poly.pdbx_strand_id
1 'polypeptide(L)'
;MPVKNFSSIGGYSVASTEVMNTSRALKNISAMHMVSDHFTDANKDIFILKRQTDAANNTMQLSLDGTTPLATNTPPLANDSVAFASGTIFGQETSHYTYVYAVKFDLLITSSSTGTPTGASERKII
;
A
#
# COMPACT_ATOMS: atom_id res chain seq x y z
N MET A 1 21.83 25.47 -16.04
CA MET A 1 22.44 24.91 -14.80
C MET A 1 22.85 23.48 -15.06
N PRO A 2 24.09 23.07 -14.76
CA PRO A 2 24.42 21.66 -14.83
C PRO A 2 23.62 20.89 -13.78
N VAL A 3 22.96 19.81 -14.21
CA VAL A 3 22.28 18.88 -13.32
C VAL A 3 23.35 18.21 -12.44
N LYS A 4 23.31 18.46 -11.14
CA LYS A 4 24.21 17.80 -10.19
C LYS A 4 23.57 16.46 -9.81
N ASN A 5 24.23 15.38 -10.15
CA ASN A 5 23.83 14.06 -9.65
C ASN A 5 24.06 13.99 -8.15
N PHE A 6 23.06 13.52 -7.42
CA PHE A 6 23.21 13.20 -6.01
C PHE A 6 23.87 11.82 -5.90
N SER A 7 24.96 11.74 -5.14
CA SER A 7 25.67 10.49 -4.85
C SER A 7 25.78 10.30 -3.36
N SER A 8 25.41 9.12 -2.87
CA SER A 8 25.53 8.72 -1.48
C SER A 8 26.23 7.37 -1.38
N ILE A 9 27.30 7.28 -0.60
CA ILE A 9 28.06 6.05 -0.38
C ILE A 9 27.41 5.20 0.74
N GLY A 10 26.76 5.84 1.71
CA GLY A 10 26.19 5.21 2.90
C GLY A 10 24.70 4.90 2.84
N GLY A 11 24.06 5.03 1.68
CA GLY A 11 22.60 4.95 1.56
C GLY A 11 21.95 6.32 1.73
N TYR A 12 20.61 6.33 1.81
CA TYR A 12 19.81 7.54 1.96
C TYR A 12 18.81 7.37 3.10
N SER A 13 18.76 8.35 4.00
CA SER A 13 17.85 8.35 5.15
C SER A 13 16.99 9.60 5.18
N VAL A 14 15.73 9.45 5.60
CA VAL A 14 14.81 10.55 5.87
C VAL A 14 14.45 10.51 7.35
N ALA A 15 14.61 11.63 8.05
CA ALA A 15 14.35 11.72 9.50
C ALA A 15 15.01 10.58 10.30
N SER A 16 16.30 10.28 10.02
CA SER A 16 17.07 9.19 10.63
C SER A 16 16.60 7.76 10.30
N THR A 17 15.63 7.60 9.40
CA THR A 17 15.21 6.28 8.93
C THR A 17 15.87 5.98 7.59
N GLU A 18 16.58 4.86 7.49
CA GLU A 18 17.20 4.43 6.24
C GLU A 18 16.09 4.03 5.24
N VAL A 19 16.02 4.73 4.11
CA VAL A 19 15.07 4.43 3.02
C VAL A 19 15.72 3.77 1.82
N MET A 20 17.05 3.89 1.69
CA MET A 20 17.85 3.17 0.70
C MET A 20 19.15 2.71 1.35
N ASN A 21 19.41 1.42 1.34
CA ASN A 21 20.63 0.87 1.92
C ASN A 21 21.81 0.84 0.94
N THR A 22 22.97 0.47 1.43
CA THR A 22 24.21 0.33 0.65
C THR A 22 24.12 -0.71 -0.47
N SER A 23 23.19 -1.67 -0.37
CA SER A 23 22.89 -2.68 -1.39
C SER A 23 21.87 -2.20 -2.42
N ARG A 24 21.53 -0.92 -2.46
CA ARG A 24 20.57 -0.29 -3.37
C ARG A 24 19.13 -0.79 -3.21
N ALA A 25 18.80 -1.37 -2.07
CA ALA A 25 17.44 -1.80 -1.76
C ALA A 25 16.66 -0.67 -1.06
N LEU A 26 15.41 -0.47 -1.47
CA LEU A 26 14.48 0.40 -0.75
C LEU A 26 14.03 -0.31 0.52
N LYS A 27 14.04 0.41 1.64
CA LYS A 27 13.65 -0.06 2.95
C LYS A 27 12.65 0.88 3.60
N ASN A 28 11.87 0.36 4.53
CA ASN A 28 10.93 1.15 5.33
C ASN A 28 9.92 1.95 4.48
N ILE A 29 9.59 1.41 3.29
CA ILE A 29 8.62 1.98 2.37
C ILE A 29 7.33 1.17 2.50
N SER A 30 6.27 1.79 3.00
CA SER A 30 4.91 1.22 3.08
C SER A 30 4.03 1.63 1.90
N ALA A 31 4.39 2.72 1.22
CA ALA A 31 3.67 3.22 0.06
C ALA A 31 4.62 3.87 -0.95
N MET A 32 4.26 3.79 -2.23
CA MET A 32 4.92 4.53 -3.31
C MET A 32 3.83 5.26 -4.10
N HIS A 33 3.99 6.57 -4.25
CA HIS A 33 3.08 7.43 -4.99
C HIS A 33 3.75 7.90 -6.28
N MET A 34 3.10 7.65 -7.41
CA MET A 34 3.57 8.07 -8.73
C MET A 34 2.51 8.97 -9.37
N VAL A 35 2.92 10.17 -9.73
CA VAL A 35 2.07 11.18 -10.35
C VAL A 35 2.53 11.40 -11.78
N SER A 36 1.59 11.50 -12.71
CA SER A 36 1.87 11.92 -14.08
C SER A 36 2.05 13.43 -14.12
N ASP A 37 3.08 13.91 -14.78
CA ASP A 37 3.29 15.35 -15.04
C ASP A 37 2.38 15.91 -16.15
N HIS A 38 1.79 15.02 -16.96
CA HIS A 38 0.85 15.40 -18.02
C HIS A 38 -0.61 15.32 -17.61
N PHE A 39 -0.94 14.45 -16.64
CA PHE A 39 -2.29 14.24 -16.14
C PHE A 39 -2.28 14.28 -14.63
N THR A 40 -2.50 15.46 -14.08
CA THR A 40 -2.44 15.70 -12.62
C THR A 40 -3.43 14.85 -11.81
N ASP A 41 -4.51 14.41 -12.47
CA ASP A 41 -5.57 13.59 -11.86
C ASP A 41 -5.32 12.07 -12.03
N ALA A 42 -4.26 11.68 -12.75
CA ALA A 42 -3.91 10.28 -12.97
C ALA A 42 -2.72 9.88 -12.09
N ASN A 43 -3.00 9.13 -11.05
CA ASN A 43 -2.02 8.64 -10.10
C ASN A 43 -1.95 7.11 -10.11
N LYS A 44 -0.78 6.57 -9.80
CA LYS A 44 -0.60 5.17 -9.46
C LYS A 44 0.05 5.06 -8.09
N ASP A 45 -0.61 4.37 -7.19
CA ASP A 45 -0.14 4.12 -5.85
C ASP A 45 0.12 2.64 -5.64
N ILE A 46 1.19 2.31 -4.93
CA ILE A 46 1.52 0.96 -4.51
C ILE A 46 1.58 0.98 -2.98
N PHE A 47 0.82 0.12 -2.34
CA PHE A 47 0.76 0.02 -0.88
C PHE A 47 1.16 -1.37 -0.42
N ILE A 48 1.87 -1.43 0.70
CA ILE A 48 2.11 -2.66 1.45
C ILE A 48 1.27 -2.57 2.71
N LEU A 49 0.20 -3.36 2.75
CA LEU A 49 -0.72 -3.41 3.89
C LEU A 49 -0.46 -4.66 4.70
N LYS A 50 -0.58 -4.55 6.00
CA LYS A 50 -0.36 -5.67 6.93
C LYS A 50 -1.33 -5.64 8.11
N ARG A 51 -1.53 -6.77 8.72
CA ARG A 51 -2.22 -6.94 10.00
C ARG A 51 -1.87 -8.29 10.59
N GLN A 52 -1.82 -8.35 11.90
CA GLN A 52 -1.74 -9.59 12.66
C GLN A 52 -3.00 -9.72 13.53
N THR A 53 -3.54 -10.93 13.62
CA THR A 53 -4.62 -11.28 14.55
C THR A 53 -4.15 -12.42 15.44
N ASP A 54 -4.58 -12.40 16.68
CA ASP A 54 -4.37 -13.44 17.68
C ASP A 54 -5.60 -14.37 17.82
N ALA A 55 -6.67 -14.09 17.10
CA ALA A 55 -7.90 -14.86 17.14
C ALA A 55 -8.25 -15.44 15.77
N ALA A 56 -8.55 -16.74 15.74
CA ALA A 56 -9.08 -17.41 14.56
C ALA A 56 -10.47 -16.85 14.18
N ASN A 57 -10.75 -16.82 12.89
CA ASN A 57 -12.05 -16.42 12.31
C ASN A 57 -12.44 -14.95 12.49
N ASN A 58 -11.50 -14.07 12.82
CA ASN A 58 -11.78 -12.64 12.87
C ASN A 58 -11.61 -12.01 11.48
N THR A 59 -12.61 -11.23 11.09
CA THR A 59 -12.48 -10.32 9.95
C THR A 59 -11.61 -9.14 10.38
N MET A 60 -10.51 -8.92 9.67
CA MET A 60 -9.56 -7.86 9.98
C MET A 60 -9.38 -6.95 8.79
N GLN A 61 -9.30 -5.66 9.06
CA GLN A 61 -8.91 -4.67 8.06
C GLN A 61 -7.40 -4.49 8.08
N LEU A 62 -6.79 -4.38 6.91
CA LEU A 62 -5.36 -4.15 6.75
C LEU A 62 -5.04 -2.66 6.86
N SER A 63 -3.83 -2.35 7.35
CA SER A 63 -3.33 -0.98 7.45
C SER A 63 -1.85 -0.90 7.02
N LEU A 64 -1.36 0.30 6.78
CA LEU A 64 0.03 0.55 6.36
C LEU A 64 1.05 0.19 7.45
N ASP A 65 0.68 0.33 8.71
CA ASP A 65 1.55 0.10 9.87
C ASP A 65 1.24 -1.20 10.64
N GLY A 66 0.13 -1.88 10.32
CA GLY A 66 -0.30 -3.11 10.99
C GLY A 66 -1.12 -2.88 12.26
N THR A 67 -1.44 -1.65 12.61
CA THR A 67 -2.30 -1.31 13.74
C THR A 67 -3.78 -1.22 13.35
N THR A 68 -4.65 -0.80 14.25
CA THR A 68 -6.06 -0.56 13.95
C THR A 68 -6.19 0.50 12.86
N PRO A 69 -6.96 0.25 11.78
CA PRO A 69 -7.12 1.19 10.69
C PRO A 69 -7.69 2.53 11.14
N LEU A 70 -7.03 3.58 10.70
CA LEU A 70 -7.39 4.98 10.87
C LEU A 70 -7.23 5.69 9.52
N ALA A 71 -7.78 6.87 9.37
CA ALA A 71 -7.61 7.67 8.15
C ALA A 71 -6.13 7.97 7.81
N THR A 72 -5.26 7.97 8.84
CA THR A 72 -3.82 8.25 8.69
C THR A 72 -2.96 7.05 8.31
N ASN A 73 -3.47 5.83 8.46
CA ASN A 73 -2.71 4.60 8.20
C ASN A 73 -3.43 3.65 7.21
N THR A 74 -4.40 4.13 6.48
CA THR A 74 -5.07 3.43 5.38
C THR A 74 -4.76 4.12 4.05
N PRO A 75 -4.81 3.40 2.91
CA PRO A 75 -4.66 4.01 1.61
C PRO A 75 -5.65 5.17 1.42
N PRO A 76 -5.19 6.36 1.07
CA PRO A 76 -6.09 7.48 0.82
C PRO A 76 -6.89 7.24 -0.46
N LEU A 77 -8.14 7.66 -0.47
CA LEU A 77 -8.98 7.70 -1.65
C LEU A 77 -9.37 9.17 -1.90
N ALA A 78 -9.08 9.66 -3.09
CA ALA A 78 -9.42 11.03 -3.45
C ALA A 78 -10.95 11.21 -3.49
N ASN A 79 -11.42 12.43 -3.22
CA ASN A 79 -12.84 12.77 -3.31
C ASN A 79 -13.33 12.66 -4.76
N ASP A 80 -14.58 12.26 -4.95
CA ASP A 80 -15.25 12.18 -6.26
C ASP A 80 -14.41 11.44 -7.31
N SER A 81 -13.75 10.35 -6.91
CA SER A 81 -12.80 9.63 -7.73
C SER A 81 -13.24 8.21 -8.07
N VAL A 82 -12.61 7.67 -9.08
CA VAL A 82 -12.69 6.24 -9.44
C VAL A 82 -11.28 5.67 -9.34
N ALA A 83 -11.12 4.60 -8.58
CA ALA A 83 -9.86 3.90 -8.44
C ALA A 83 -10.00 2.45 -8.89
N PHE A 84 -9.03 1.98 -9.67
CA PHE A 84 -8.84 0.57 -9.93
C PHE A 84 -7.76 0.05 -8.98
N ALA A 85 -8.10 -0.93 -8.16
CA ALA A 85 -7.18 -1.56 -7.24
C ALA A 85 -6.99 -3.03 -7.59
N SER A 86 -5.75 -3.46 -7.68
CA SER A 86 -5.40 -4.86 -7.85
C SER A 86 -4.30 -5.27 -6.89
N GLY A 87 -4.30 -6.52 -6.45
CA GLY A 87 -3.28 -6.96 -5.53
C GLY A 87 -3.34 -8.44 -5.19
N THR A 88 -2.46 -8.82 -4.28
CA THR A 88 -2.44 -10.16 -3.69
C THR A 88 -2.42 -10.04 -2.18
N ILE A 89 -3.32 -10.78 -1.54
CA ILE A 89 -3.34 -10.92 -0.09
C ILE A 89 -2.69 -12.25 0.25
N PHE A 90 -1.69 -12.21 1.12
CA PHE A 90 -1.08 -13.39 1.72
C PHE A 90 -1.50 -13.48 3.17
N GLY A 91 -1.88 -14.68 3.59
CA GLY A 91 -2.11 -15.00 4.99
C GLY A 91 -1.26 -16.18 5.42
N GLN A 92 -0.71 -16.12 6.61
CA GLN A 92 0.09 -17.18 7.20
C GLN A 92 -0.22 -17.30 8.68
N GLU A 93 -0.38 -18.54 9.13
CA GLU A 93 -0.40 -18.87 10.55
C GLU A 93 1.02 -18.85 11.11
N THR A 94 1.22 -18.07 12.19
CA THR A 94 2.56 -17.91 12.78
C THR A 94 2.97 -19.04 13.71
N SER A 95 2.01 -19.81 14.25
CA SER A 95 2.29 -20.88 15.21
C SER A 95 2.83 -22.18 14.56
N HIS A 96 2.41 -22.50 13.34
CA HIS A 96 2.75 -23.75 12.69
C HIS A 96 3.35 -23.60 11.29
N TYR A 97 3.34 -22.42 10.69
CA TYR A 97 3.79 -22.16 9.31
C TYR A 97 3.15 -23.05 8.23
N THR A 98 2.12 -23.80 8.59
CA THR A 98 1.54 -24.86 7.77
C THR A 98 0.40 -24.37 6.90
N TYR A 99 -0.26 -23.31 7.33
CA TYR A 99 -1.39 -22.72 6.61
C TYR A 99 -0.97 -21.41 5.97
N VAL A 100 -0.76 -21.47 4.67
CA VAL A 100 -0.49 -20.28 3.84
C VAL A 100 -1.57 -20.21 2.78
N TYR A 101 -2.16 -19.05 2.61
CA TYR A 101 -3.08 -18.78 1.51
C TYR A 101 -2.67 -17.51 0.76
N ALA A 102 -3.02 -17.48 -0.51
CA ALA A 102 -2.85 -16.30 -1.34
C ALA A 102 -4.13 -16.07 -2.15
N VAL A 103 -4.63 -14.86 -2.15
CA VAL A 103 -5.80 -14.45 -2.92
C VAL A 103 -5.44 -13.25 -3.76
N LYS A 104 -5.69 -13.32 -5.06
CA LYS A 104 -5.66 -12.17 -5.95
C LYS A 104 -7.02 -11.47 -5.96
N PHE A 105 -7.01 -10.16 -6.06
CA PHE A 105 -8.21 -9.35 -6.21
C PHE A 105 -8.02 -8.26 -7.26
N ASP A 106 -9.13 -7.91 -7.91
CA ASP A 106 -9.28 -6.75 -8.76
C ASP A 106 -10.57 -6.04 -8.34
N LEU A 107 -10.47 -4.76 -7.99
CA LEU A 107 -11.57 -3.95 -7.50
C LEU A 107 -11.69 -2.66 -8.30
N LEU A 108 -12.91 -2.27 -8.63
CA LEU A 108 -13.24 -0.91 -9.03
C LEU A 108 -13.92 -0.22 -7.85
N ILE A 109 -13.34 0.87 -7.38
CA ILE A 109 -13.81 1.61 -6.21
C ILE A 109 -14.23 3.00 -6.66
N THR A 110 -15.41 3.42 -6.25
CA THR A 110 -15.88 4.80 -6.41
C THR A 110 -15.95 5.48 -5.05
N SER A 111 -15.65 6.76 -5.00
CA SER A 111 -15.72 7.55 -3.77
C SER A 111 -16.70 8.71 -3.88
N SER A 112 -17.24 9.10 -2.74
CA SER A 112 -18.05 10.31 -2.59
C SER A 112 -17.20 11.57 -2.54
N SER A 113 -17.86 12.73 -2.49
CA SER A 113 -17.22 14.04 -2.28
C SER A 113 -16.44 14.17 -0.96
N THR A 114 -16.56 13.20 -0.06
CA THR A 114 -15.80 13.14 1.19
C THR A 114 -14.72 12.06 1.19
N GLY A 115 -14.44 11.42 0.04
CA GLY A 115 -13.48 10.33 -0.06
C GLY A 115 -13.96 8.99 0.53
N THR A 116 -15.23 8.92 0.94
CA THR A 116 -15.81 7.67 1.45
C THR A 116 -16.14 6.74 0.28
N PRO A 117 -15.73 5.46 0.31
CA PRO A 117 -16.13 4.49 -0.71
C PRO A 117 -17.65 4.38 -0.80
N THR A 118 -18.21 4.59 -1.98
CA THR A 118 -19.65 4.51 -2.25
C THR A 118 -20.05 3.25 -2.99
N GLY A 119 -19.10 2.57 -3.58
CA GLY A 119 -19.30 1.31 -4.27
C GLY A 119 -17.99 0.61 -4.55
N ALA A 120 -18.02 -0.70 -4.51
CA ALA A 120 -16.94 -1.55 -4.99
C ALA A 120 -17.54 -2.70 -5.78
N SER A 121 -17.01 -2.97 -6.97
CA SER A 121 -17.28 -4.19 -7.71
C SER A 121 -16.06 -5.09 -7.67
N GLU A 122 -16.24 -6.30 -7.20
CA GLU A 122 -15.19 -7.32 -7.16
C GLU A 122 -15.25 -8.19 -8.41
N ARG A 123 -14.12 -8.38 -9.06
CA ARG A 123 -13.92 -9.44 -10.04
C ARG A 123 -12.93 -10.44 -9.45
N LYS A 124 -13.43 -11.52 -8.90
CA LYS A 124 -12.61 -12.64 -8.46
C LYS A 124 -12.12 -13.43 -9.68
N ILE A 125 -10.83 -13.36 -9.96
CA ILE A 125 -10.16 -14.29 -10.88
C ILE A 125 -9.45 -15.31 -10.01
N ILE A 126 -9.90 -16.55 -10.07
CA ILE A 126 -9.27 -17.69 -9.38
C ILE A 126 -8.14 -18.20 -10.25
#